data_a9b73db48af8b60c4079472092b4cd2d
#
_entry.id   a9b73db48af8b60c4079472092b4cd2d
#
_cell.length_a   1.000
_cell.length_b   1.000
_cell.length_c   1.000
_cell.angle_alpha   90.00
_cell.angle_beta   90.00
_cell.angle_gamma   90.00
#
_symmetry.space_group_name_H-M   'P 1'
#
loop_
_entity.id
_entity.type
_entity.pdbx_description
1 polymer ?
#
loop_
_entity_poly.entity_id
_entity_poly.type
_entity_poly.pdbx_seq_one_letter_code
_entity_poly.pdbx_strand_id
1 'polypeptide(L)'
;SSYFPSIVSTWTAQAAQEAAMMFAHVHQNARIIRSSCARSRAARCFADVTPSFKYEKLFDYNANPVATPWRKLEEDGISTMKLPNGKKMLHVEGQLLEELSRQAIVDISHLFRPAHLQQLANILKDPESSNNDRFVALELLKNACVSAGKVFPSCQDTGTATVMATRGGLVMTDGNDEEMISKGVYRAYTEGYLRYSQVAPTSMFNEVNTRTNLPAQIDMMSKAYGAEYEFLYVAKGGGSANKTQLLQKTKATLNEKAFTEFVTEQVVKLGTAACPPYHLALCVGGLSTDMTVKAVKLASCKYLDGLPTSGSKFGRAFRDIEWEEKILDIARGLGIGAQFGGKYFVHDVRVVRLPRHG
;
A
#
# COMPACT_ATOMS: atom_id res chain seq x y z
N SER A 1 -0.09 45.23 -20.52
CA SER A 1 -0.90 46.00 -19.55
C SER A 1 -2.07 45.19 -19.09
N SER A 2 -2.16 45.06 -17.83
CA SER A 2 -3.33 44.94 -16.94
C SER A 2 -3.40 43.69 -16.06
N TYR A 3 -2.98 43.91 -14.84
CA TYR A 3 -3.61 43.57 -13.53
C TYR A 3 -4.18 42.18 -13.34
N PHE A 4 -3.47 41.34 -12.56
CA PHE A 4 -4.05 40.38 -11.64
C PHE A 4 -3.88 40.91 -10.20
N PRO A 5 -4.93 41.03 -9.39
CA PRO A 5 -4.79 41.35 -7.99
C PRO A 5 -4.42 40.07 -7.21
N SER A 6 -3.33 40.13 -6.51
CA SER A 6 -2.92 39.15 -5.49
C SER A 6 -3.94 39.20 -4.35
N ILE A 7 -4.71 38.12 -4.17
CA ILE A 7 -5.48 37.91 -2.94
C ILE A 7 -4.54 37.37 -1.88
N VAL A 8 -3.82 38.26 -1.22
CA VAL A 8 -3.24 38.01 0.07
C VAL A 8 -4.35 38.28 1.08
N SER A 9 -4.95 37.22 1.64
CA SER A 9 -5.87 37.36 2.76
C SER A 9 -5.10 37.87 3.98
N THR A 10 -5.15 39.16 4.23
CA THR A 10 -4.75 39.74 5.52
C THR A 10 -5.69 39.22 6.59
N TRP A 11 -5.21 38.34 7.43
CA TRP A 11 -5.85 38.05 8.69
C TRP A 11 -5.80 39.35 9.51
N THR A 12 -6.96 39.98 9.67
CA THR A 12 -7.04 41.22 10.46
C THR A 12 -6.84 40.88 11.93
N ALA A 13 -6.24 41.79 12.66
CA ALA A 13 -6.03 41.69 14.11
C ALA A 13 -7.31 41.29 14.89
N GLN A 14 -8.45 41.58 14.31
CA GLN A 14 -9.76 41.26 14.83
C GLN A 14 -10.06 39.74 14.85
N ALA A 15 -9.71 39.01 13.82
CA ALA A 15 -9.88 37.55 13.78
C ALA A 15 -8.94 36.81 14.76
N ALA A 16 -7.74 37.35 14.99
CA ALA A 16 -6.86 36.85 16.04
C ALA A 16 -7.38 37.11 17.47
N GLN A 17 -8.06 38.25 17.67
CA GLN A 17 -8.64 38.61 18.94
C GLN A 17 -9.90 37.80 19.25
N GLU A 18 -10.72 37.47 18.25
CA GLU A 18 -11.87 36.59 18.38
C GLU A 18 -11.46 35.15 18.68
N ALA A 19 -10.41 34.64 18.01
CA ALA A 19 -9.85 33.32 18.29
C ALA A 19 -9.27 33.25 19.71
N ALA A 20 -8.58 34.30 20.18
CA ALA A 20 -8.04 34.36 21.52
C ALA A 20 -9.15 34.43 22.58
N MET A 21 -10.25 35.13 22.32
CA MET A 21 -11.42 35.17 23.21
C MET A 21 -12.16 33.82 23.24
N MET A 22 -12.24 33.11 22.15
CA MET A 22 -12.84 31.79 22.10
C MET A 22 -12.02 30.77 22.90
N PHE A 23 -10.68 30.82 22.82
CA PHE A 23 -9.79 30.00 23.65
C PHE A 23 -9.86 30.35 25.12
N ALA A 24 -9.98 31.63 25.48
CA ALA A 24 -10.15 32.05 26.85
C ALA A 24 -11.50 31.59 27.46
N HIS A 25 -12.57 31.61 26.66
CA HIS A 25 -13.89 31.12 27.09
C HIS A 25 -13.92 29.61 27.32
N VAL A 26 -13.26 28.84 26.46
CA VAL A 26 -13.09 27.39 26.63
C VAL A 26 -12.28 27.07 27.89
N HIS A 27 -11.23 27.83 28.17
CA HIS A 27 -10.43 27.66 29.39
C HIS A 27 -11.17 28.03 30.67
N GLN A 28 -12.01 29.06 30.64
CA GLN A 28 -12.80 29.48 31.75
C GLN A 28 -13.92 28.49 32.06
N ASN A 29 -14.60 27.98 31.05
CA ASN A 29 -15.60 26.93 31.19
C ASN A 29 -15.01 25.61 31.70
N ALA A 30 -13.80 25.25 31.27
CA ALA A 30 -13.10 24.08 31.78
C ALA A 30 -12.70 24.20 33.25
N ARG A 31 -12.41 25.41 33.75
CA ARG A 31 -12.17 25.65 35.18
C ARG A 31 -13.46 25.58 36.00
N ILE A 32 -14.58 26.09 35.49
CA ILE A 32 -15.90 26.03 36.16
C ILE A 32 -16.37 24.57 36.24
N ILE A 33 -16.20 23.78 35.17
CA ILE A 33 -16.55 22.35 35.18
C ILE A 33 -15.68 21.59 36.19
N ARG A 34 -14.38 21.89 36.29
CA ARG A 34 -13.50 21.27 37.31
C ARG A 34 -13.89 21.63 38.76
N SER A 35 -14.38 22.83 39.02
CA SER A 35 -14.76 23.24 40.38
C SER A 35 -16.13 22.69 40.82
N SER A 36 -17.07 22.49 39.88
CA SER A 36 -18.38 21.90 40.17
C SER A 36 -18.36 20.35 40.24
N CYS A 37 -17.45 19.71 39.55
CA CYS A 37 -17.30 18.24 39.56
C CYS A 37 -16.67 17.70 40.88
N ALA A 38 -16.06 18.56 41.68
CA ALA A 38 -15.41 18.17 42.95
C ALA A 38 -16.40 17.83 44.08
N ARG A 39 -17.71 17.94 43.88
CA ARG A 39 -18.72 17.79 44.94
C ARG A 39 -19.77 16.69 44.75
N SER A 40 -19.74 15.87 43.71
CA SER A 40 -20.68 14.75 43.59
C SER A 40 -19.97 13.39 43.69
N ARG A 41 -20.47 12.51 44.55
CA ARG A 41 -19.99 11.13 44.67
C ARG A 41 -20.10 10.33 43.34
N ALA A 42 -20.98 10.76 42.43
CA ALA A 42 -21.12 10.15 41.09
C ALA A 42 -19.93 10.48 40.16
N ALA A 43 -19.24 11.60 40.36
CA ALA A 43 -18.06 11.94 39.59
C ALA A 43 -16.84 11.07 39.91
N ARG A 44 -16.80 10.42 41.06
CA ARG A 44 -15.68 9.52 41.43
C ARG A 44 -15.68 8.20 40.66
N CYS A 45 -16.82 7.73 40.17
CA CYS A 45 -16.86 6.48 39.37
C CYS A 45 -16.30 6.62 37.97
N PHE A 46 -16.20 7.83 37.42
CA PHE A 46 -15.58 8.05 36.07
C PHE A 46 -14.14 8.57 36.15
N ALA A 47 -13.67 8.99 37.32
CA ALA A 47 -12.34 9.57 37.49
C ALA A 47 -11.23 8.52 37.67
N ASP A 48 -11.58 7.26 37.97
CA ASP A 48 -10.60 6.23 38.35
C ASP A 48 -10.10 5.37 37.18
N VAL A 49 -10.49 5.65 35.93
CA VAL A 49 -10.01 4.88 34.76
C VAL A 49 -9.64 5.82 33.61
N THR A 50 -8.75 6.76 33.87
CA THR A 50 -8.07 7.39 32.74
C THR A 50 -7.06 6.37 32.19
N PRO A 51 -7.26 5.86 30.95
CA PRO A 51 -6.32 4.89 30.39
C PRO A 51 -4.93 5.52 30.32
N SER A 52 -3.90 4.78 30.73
CA SER A 52 -2.52 5.24 30.56
C SER A 52 -2.21 5.38 29.08
N PHE A 53 -1.58 6.49 28.71
CA PHE A 53 -1.10 6.67 27.32
C PHE A 53 -0.03 5.62 27.01
N LYS A 54 -0.27 4.86 25.92
CA LYS A 54 0.73 3.99 25.33
C LYS A 54 0.64 4.14 23.80
N TYR A 55 1.73 4.55 23.20
CA TYR A 55 1.83 4.63 21.74
C TYR A 55 2.26 3.28 21.15
N GLU A 56 1.51 2.80 20.18
CA GLU A 56 1.91 1.69 19.31
C GLU A 56 1.78 2.13 17.84
N LYS A 57 2.73 1.74 17.03
CA LYS A 57 2.63 1.96 15.58
C LYS A 57 1.50 1.13 15.01
N LEU A 58 0.72 1.69 14.10
CA LEU A 58 -0.35 0.96 13.42
C LEU A 58 0.23 -0.25 12.66
N PHE A 59 1.26 -0.03 11.88
CA PHE A 59 2.02 -1.07 11.21
C PHE A 59 3.38 -1.22 11.92
N ASP A 60 3.40 -2.11 12.91
CA ASP A 60 4.62 -2.46 13.63
C ASP A 60 5.16 -3.78 13.06
N TYR A 61 6.00 -3.67 12.07
CA TYR A 61 6.68 -4.82 11.47
C TYR A 61 8.19 -4.63 11.53
N ASN A 62 8.85 -5.68 11.96
CA ASN A 62 10.29 -5.78 11.92
C ASN A 62 10.67 -6.54 10.66
N ALA A 63 11.55 -5.97 9.88
CA ALA A 63 12.16 -6.53 8.70
C ALA A 63 11.18 -6.95 7.59
N ASN A 64 11.59 -6.72 6.37
CA ASN A 64 10.88 -7.22 5.19
C ASN A 64 11.09 -8.75 5.11
N PRO A 65 10.07 -9.59 5.35
CA PRO A 65 10.21 -11.04 5.33
C PRO A 65 10.38 -11.60 3.93
N VAL A 66 10.27 -10.77 2.90
CA VAL A 66 10.45 -11.21 1.51
C VAL A 66 11.93 -11.36 1.24
N ALA A 67 12.41 -12.61 1.26
CA ALA A 67 13.77 -12.98 0.90
C ALA A 67 14.01 -12.80 -0.61
N THR A 68 14.10 -11.58 -1.07
CA THR A 68 14.54 -11.25 -2.42
C THR A 68 15.99 -10.78 -2.35
N PRO A 69 16.90 -11.34 -3.16
CA PRO A 69 18.29 -10.90 -3.17
C PRO A 69 18.38 -9.41 -3.50
N TRP A 70 19.13 -8.67 -2.72
CA TRP A 70 19.42 -7.27 -2.99
C TRP A 70 20.43 -7.17 -4.12
N ARG A 71 20.16 -6.26 -5.06
CA ARG A 71 21.08 -5.86 -6.10
C ARG A 71 21.53 -4.43 -5.83
N LYS A 72 22.84 -4.23 -5.72
CA LYS A 72 23.42 -2.90 -5.68
C LYS A 72 23.28 -2.27 -7.08
N LEU A 73 22.80 -1.04 -7.16
CA LEU A 73 22.75 -0.29 -8.39
C LEU A 73 24.07 0.48 -8.58
N GLU A 74 24.11 1.71 -8.17
CA GLU A 74 25.27 2.59 -8.26
C GLU A 74 25.47 3.33 -6.95
N GLU A 75 26.66 3.83 -6.71
CA GLU A 75 26.99 4.67 -5.55
C GLU A 75 27.09 6.15 -5.91
N ASP A 76 27.26 6.46 -7.19
CA ASP A 76 27.33 7.83 -7.66
C ASP A 76 26.00 8.55 -7.40
N GLY A 77 26.09 9.82 -6.97
CA GLY A 77 24.90 10.58 -6.57
C GLY A 77 24.47 10.38 -5.11
N ILE A 78 25.24 9.66 -4.29
CA ILE A 78 25.04 9.57 -2.84
C ILE A 78 26.23 10.20 -2.13
N SER A 79 25.96 11.20 -1.31
CA SER A 79 26.96 11.80 -0.44
C SER A 79 26.50 11.84 1.03
N THR A 80 27.46 11.94 1.94
CA THR A 80 27.15 12.03 3.37
C THR A 80 27.77 13.28 3.97
N MET A 81 26.99 14.00 4.75
CA MET A 81 27.42 15.16 5.53
C MET A 81 27.35 14.85 7.01
N LYS A 82 28.37 15.25 7.75
CA LYS A 82 28.40 15.13 9.21
C LYS A 82 27.80 16.39 9.83
N LEU A 83 26.76 16.25 10.61
CA LEU A 83 26.14 17.36 11.36
C LEU A 83 26.96 17.72 12.60
N PRO A 84 26.78 18.95 13.15
CA PRO A 84 27.49 19.39 14.37
C PRO A 84 27.29 18.46 15.58
N ASN A 85 26.15 17.76 15.67
CA ASN A 85 25.83 16.79 16.70
C ASN A 85 26.42 15.39 16.47
N GLY A 86 27.31 15.25 15.46
CA GLY A 86 27.95 13.99 15.08
C GLY A 86 27.12 13.03 14.24
N LYS A 87 25.83 13.30 14.01
CA LYS A 87 24.97 12.48 13.14
C LYS A 87 25.37 12.66 11.68
N LYS A 88 25.23 11.58 10.90
CA LYS A 88 25.41 11.62 9.45
C LYS A 88 24.08 11.92 8.79
N MET A 89 24.08 12.83 7.83
CA MET A 89 22.99 13.13 6.93
C MET A 89 23.33 12.57 5.55
N LEU A 90 22.36 11.96 4.89
CA LEU A 90 22.48 11.43 3.55
C LEU A 90 21.96 12.49 2.57
N HIS A 91 22.71 12.78 1.52
CA HIS A 91 22.23 13.51 0.37
C HIS A 91 22.10 12.57 -0.82
N VAL A 92 20.96 12.63 -1.51
CA VAL A 92 20.64 11.81 -2.68
C VAL A 92 20.32 12.74 -3.84
N GLU A 93 21.08 12.61 -4.90
CA GLU A 93 20.88 13.40 -6.12
C GLU A 93 19.63 12.92 -6.88
N GLY A 94 18.92 13.84 -7.51
CA GLY A 94 17.69 13.55 -8.24
C GLY A 94 17.90 12.56 -9.39
N GLN A 95 19.03 12.59 -10.07
CA GLN A 95 19.36 11.65 -11.15
C GLN A 95 19.38 10.19 -10.67
N LEU A 96 19.81 9.95 -9.42
CA LEU A 96 19.78 8.61 -8.85
C LEU A 96 18.36 8.14 -8.59
N LEU A 97 17.44 9.05 -8.19
CA LEU A 97 16.02 8.73 -8.04
C LEU A 97 15.37 8.37 -9.39
N GLU A 98 15.75 9.09 -10.46
CA GLU A 98 15.32 8.77 -11.82
C GLU A 98 15.79 7.37 -12.23
N GLU A 99 17.08 7.07 -12.09
CA GLU A 99 17.64 5.79 -12.50
C GLU A 99 17.12 4.63 -11.65
N LEU A 100 16.99 4.81 -10.33
CA LEU A 100 16.38 3.85 -9.42
C LEU A 100 14.95 3.50 -9.88
N SER A 101 14.15 4.53 -10.18
CA SER A 101 12.75 4.35 -10.61
C SER A 101 12.67 3.62 -11.95
N ARG A 102 13.53 4.00 -12.91
CA ARG A 102 13.61 3.32 -14.21
C ARG A 102 13.93 1.84 -14.04
N GLN A 103 14.98 1.51 -13.30
CA GLN A 103 15.40 0.13 -13.12
C GLN A 103 14.38 -0.69 -12.32
N ALA A 104 13.79 -0.11 -11.28
CA ALA A 104 12.77 -0.81 -10.49
C ALA A 104 11.54 -1.18 -11.33
N ILE A 105 11.02 -0.26 -12.15
CA ILE A 105 9.87 -0.53 -13.04
C ILE A 105 10.24 -1.57 -14.10
N VAL A 106 11.42 -1.49 -14.69
CA VAL A 106 11.89 -2.53 -15.65
C VAL A 106 11.98 -3.89 -14.97
N ASP A 107 12.56 -3.98 -13.77
CA ASP A 107 12.71 -5.24 -13.08
C ASP A 107 11.35 -5.86 -12.71
N ILE A 108 10.41 -5.09 -12.13
CA ILE A 108 9.09 -5.62 -11.76
C ILE A 108 8.22 -5.98 -12.97
N SER A 109 8.50 -5.41 -14.14
CA SER A 109 7.79 -5.75 -15.38
C SER A 109 8.30 -7.04 -16.03
N HIS A 110 9.50 -7.49 -15.68
CA HIS A 110 10.15 -8.61 -16.35
C HIS A 110 10.53 -9.78 -15.43
N LEU A 111 10.71 -9.52 -14.13
CA LEU A 111 11.21 -10.50 -13.19
C LEU A 111 10.16 -10.85 -12.13
N PHE A 112 10.11 -12.12 -11.77
CA PHE A 112 9.27 -12.59 -10.70
C PHE A 112 10.08 -12.93 -9.45
N ARG A 113 9.47 -12.80 -8.28
CA ARG A 113 10.08 -13.23 -7.01
C ARG A 113 10.27 -14.75 -7.01
N PRO A 114 11.40 -15.28 -6.49
CA PRO A 114 11.63 -16.71 -6.40
C PRO A 114 10.50 -17.48 -5.71
N ALA A 115 9.92 -16.90 -4.65
CA ALA A 115 8.82 -17.53 -3.94
C ALA A 115 7.55 -17.68 -4.81
N HIS A 116 7.27 -16.73 -5.72
CA HIS A 116 6.17 -16.85 -6.66
C HIS A 116 6.42 -17.96 -7.71
N LEU A 117 7.63 -18.00 -8.26
CA LEU A 117 8.01 -19.07 -9.19
C LEU A 117 7.94 -20.45 -8.52
N GLN A 118 8.31 -20.53 -7.25
CA GLN A 118 8.19 -21.78 -6.49
C GLN A 118 6.73 -22.19 -6.29
N GLN A 119 5.82 -21.25 -6.07
CA GLN A 119 4.38 -21.54 -5.99
C GLN A 119 3.86 -22.14 -7.31
N LEU A 120 4.24 -21.59 -8.45
CA LEU A 120 3.92 -22.16 -9.77
C LEU A 120 4.51 -23.56 -9.96
N ALA A 121 5.79 -23.75 -9.61
CA ALA A 121 6.43 -25.04 -9.70
C ALA A 121 5.79 -26.11 -8.78
N ASN A 122 5.27 -25.71 -7.63
CA ASN A 122 4.59 -26.61 -6.72
C ASN A 122 3.25 -27.13 -7.31
N ILE A 123 2.55 -26.31 -8.12
CA ILE A 123 1.33 -26.77 -8.83
C ILE A 123 1.64 -27.96 -9.76
N LEU A 124 2.80 -27.95 -10.42
CA LEU A 124 3.20 -29.06 -11.30
C LEU A 124 3.43 -30.36 -10.53
N LYS A 125 3.79 -30.29 -9.26
CA LYS A 125 4.13 -31.42 -8.39
C LYS A 125 2.95 -31.90 -7.53
N ASP A 126 1.89 -31.10 -7.40
CA ASP A 126 0.73 -31.45 -6.59
C ASP A 126 -0.06 -32.59 -7.26
N PRO A 127 -0.23 -33.76 -6.62
CA PRO A 127 -0.99 -34.86 -7.17
C PRO A 127 -2.48 -34.53 -7.39
N GLU A 128 -3.03 -33.57 -6.63
CA GLU A 128 -4.41 -33.11 -6.76
C GLU A 128 -4.62 -32.09 -7.88
N SER A 129 -3.55 -31.58 -8.50
CA SER A 129 -3.65 -30.66 -9.64
C SER A 129 -4.29 -31.36 -10.83
N SER A 130 -5.27 -30.70 -11.43
CA SER A 130 -5.83 -31.12 -12.72
C SER A 130 -4.81 -30.93 -13.85
N ASN A 131 -5.07 -31.56 -15.02
CA ASN A 131 -4.25 -31.33 -16.20
C ASN A 131 -4.25 -29.86 -16.63
N ASN A 132 -5.39 -29.18 -16.43
CA ASN A 132 -5.51 -27.75 -16.72
C ASN A 132 -4.67 -26.90 -15.76
N ASP A 133 -4.69 -27.17 -14.45
CA ASP A 133 -3.85 -26.48 -13.48
C ASP A 133 -2.36 -26.60 -13.85
N ARG A 134 -1.90 -27.81 -14.20
CA ARG A 134 -0.51 -28.06 -14.62
C ARG A 134 -0.17 -27.34 -15.92
N PHE A 135 -1.09 -27.36 -16.89
CA PHE A 135 -0.87 -26.67 -18.16
C PHE A 135 -0.69 -25.16 -17.94
N VAL A 136 -1.60 -24.51 -17.20
CA VAL A 136 -1.50 -23.08 -16.92
C VAL A 136 -0.23 -22.75 -16.15
N ALA A 137 0.12 -23.51 -15.11
CA ALA A 137 1.33 -23.28 -14.33
C ALA A 137 2.59 -23.42 -15.19
N LEU A 138 2.64 -24.39 -16.10
CA LEU A 138 3.77 -24.57 -17.03
C LEU A 138 3.91 -23.39 -17.99
N GLU A 139 2.82 -22.90 -18.55
CA GLU A 139 2.85 -21.76 -19.48
C GLU A 139 3.28 -20.47 -18.74
N LEU A 140 2.83 -20.27 -17.50
CA LEU A 140 3.29 -19.14 -16.68
C LEU A 140 4.79 -19.22 -16.35
N LEU A 141 5.33 -20.42 -16.09
CA LEU A 141 6.77 -20.60 -15.87
C LEU A 141 7.58 -20.37 -17.16
N LYS A 142 7.11 -20.85 -18.31
CA LYS A 142 7.73 -20.55 -19.61
C LYS A 142 7.74 -19.06 -19.89
N ASN A 143 6.61 -18.38 -19.64
CA ASN A 143 6.52 -16.92 -19.77
C ASN A 143 7.53 -16.21 -18.86
N ALA A 144 7.70 -16.67 -17.62
CA ALA A 144 8.69 -16.11 -16.70
C ALA A 144 10.13 -16.24 -17.24
N CYS A 145 10.45 -17.35 -17.88
CA CYS A 145 11.76 -17.53 -18.54
C CYS A 145 11.94 -16.55 -19.71
N VAL A 146 10.91 -16.37 -20.54
CA VAL A 146 10.95 -15.43 -21.68
C VAL A 146 11.11 -14.00 -21.19
N SER A 147 10.32 -13.60 -20.20
CA SER A 147 10.35 -12.23 -19.68
C SER A 147 11.65 -11.88 -18.95
N ALA A 148 12.31 -12.87 -18.34
CA ALA A 148 13.61 -12.67 -17.70
C ALA A 148 14.72 -12.20 -18.67
N GLY A 149 14.55 -12.43 -19.97
CA GLY A 149 15.42 -11.88 -21.01
C GLY A 149 15.29 -10.37 -21.21
N LYS A 150 14.32 -9.71 -20.57
CA LYS A 150 14.07 -8.25 -20.62
C LYS A 150 13.82 -7.68 -22.03
N VAL A 151 13.34 -8.52 -22.95
CA VAL A 151 12.89 -8.09 -24.28
C VAL A 151 11.38 -7.91 -24.30
N PHE A 152 10.67 -8.86 -23.71
CA PHE A 152 9.21 -8.79 -23.54
C PHE A 152 8.83 -8.76 -22.07
N PRO A 153 7.92 -7.88 -21.66
CA PRO A 153 7.42 -7.89 -20.29
C PRO A 153 6.63 -9.17 -19.98
N SER A 154 6.50 -9.48 -18.72
CA SER A 154 5.79 -10.68 -18.24
C SER A 154 4.29 -10.68 -18.53
N CYS A 155 3.71 -9.54 -18.84
CA CYS A 155 2.30 -9.36 -19.14
C CYS A 155 2.10 -8.23 -20.14
N GLN A 156 1.08 -8.33 -20.99
CA GLN A 156 0.65 -7.23 -21.88
C GLN A 156 0.09 -6.03 -21.08
N ASP A 157 -0.38 -6.24 -19.87
CA ASP A 157 -0.80 -5.17 -18.97
C ASP A 157 0.38 -4.84 -18.03
N THR A 158 1.17 -3.85 -18.40
CA THR A 158 2.31 -3.38 -17.60
C THR A 158 1.91 -2.39 -16.51
N GLY A 159 0.63 -2.09 -16.41
CA GLY A 159 -0.01 -1.45 -15.27
C GLY A 159 0.25 0.03 -15.12
N THR A 160 -0.27 0.56 -14.01
CA THR A 160 0.02 1.90 -13.50
C THR A 160 1.16 1.83 -12.50
N ALA A 161 2.16 2.67 -12.65
CA ALA A 161 3.24 2.79 -11.68
C ALA A 161 2.74 3.42 -10.38
N THR A 162 2.95 2.73 -9.27
CA THR A 162 2.71 3.26 -7.92
C THR A 162 4.01 3.19 -7.14
N VAL A 163 4.39 4.29 -6.53
CA VAL A 163 5.61 4.43 -5.72
C VAL A 163 5.22 4.87 -4.33
N MET A 164 5.59 4.09 -3.33
CA MET A 164 5.44 4.46 -1.93
C MET A 164 6.82 4.63 -1.34
N ALA A 165 7.18 5.87 -1.01
CA ALA A 165 8.49 6.22 -0.49
C ALA A 165 8.40 6.58 1.00
N THR A 166 9.43 6.21 1.75
CA THR A 166 9.58 6.61 3.15
C THR A 166 10.95 7.22 3.35
N ARG A 167 10.97 8.55 3.56
CA ARG A 167 12.20 9.33 3.72
C ARG A 167 12.53 9.53 5.18
N GLY A 168 13.73 9.14 5.59
CA GLY A 168 14.25 9.41 6.91
C GLY A 168 14.50 10.88 7.16
N GLY A 169 14.38 11.35 8.40
CA GLY A 169 14.57 12.75 8.78
C GLY A 169 16.00 13.28 8.59
N LEU A 170 16.96 12.42 8.28
CA LEU A 170 18.35 12.77 7.94
C LEU A 170 18.67 12.53 6.46
N VAL A 171 17.68 12.49 5.60
CA VAL A 171 17.84 12.41 4.15
C VAL A 171 17.49 13.76 3.53
N MET A 172 18.40 14.30 2.75
CA MET A 172 18.21 15.45 1.86
C MET A 172 18.22 14.99 0.41
N THR A 173 17.51 15.70 -0.42
CA THR A 173 17.49 15.52 -1.88
C THR A 173 17.58 16.90 -2.53
N ASP A 174 17.63 16.95 -3.85
CA ASP A 174 17.62 18.19 -4.62
C ASP A 174 16.24 18.91 -4.60
N GLY A 175 15.21 18.29 -3.98
CA GLY A 175 13.90 18.91 -3.76
C GLY A 175 12.88 18.69 -4.88
N ASN A 176 13.18 17.88 -5.87
CA ASN A 176 12.30 17.54 -7.00
C ASN A 176 12.04 16.03 -7.13
N ASP A 177 11.95 15.34 -6.00
CA ASP A 177 11.83 13.87 -5.91
C ASP A 177 10.72 13.31 -6.78
N GLU A 178 9.52 13.89 -6.73
CA GLU A 178 8.36 13.43 -7.50
C GLU A 178 8.58 13.53 -9.01
N GLU A 179 9.18 14.63 -9.47
CA GLU A 179 9.54 14.85 -10.87
C GLU A 179 10.56 13.80 -11.35
N MET A 180 11.63 13.59 -10.56
CA MET A 180 12.69 12.65 -10.91
C MET A 180 12.21 11.20 -10.91
N ILE A 181 11.39 10.82 -9.94
CA ILE A 181 10.72 9.51 -9.91
C ILE A 181 9.83 9.35 -11.16
N SER A 182 9.02 10.36 -11.48
CA SER A 182 8.14 10.34 -12.66
C SER A 182 8.94 10.21 -13.95
N LYS A 183 10.08 10.89 -14.06
CA LYS A 183 10.97 10.80 -15.21
C LYS A 183 11.58 9.41 -15.36
N GLY A 184 11.96 8.77 -14.25
CA GLY A 184 12.40 7.36 -14.25
C GLY A 184 11.31 6.40 -14.71
N VAL A 185 10.07 6.59 -14.25
CA VAL A 185 8.90 5.84 -14.72
C VAL A 185 8.71 6.06 -16.23
N TYR A 186 8.68 7.30 -16.70
CA TYR A 186 8.58 7.64 -18.12
C TYR A 186 9.63 6.88 -18.96
N ARG A 187 10.88 6.94 -18.55
CA ARG A 187 11.99 6.25 -19.25
C ARG A 187 11.78 4.73 -19.28
N ALA A 188 11.36 4.13 -18.18
CA ALA A 188 11.09 2.70 -18.12
C ALA A 188 10.04 2.28 -19.15
N TYR A 189 8.95 3.03 -19.30
CA TYR A 189 7.89 2.71 -20.25
C TYR A 189 8.28 2.98 -21.71
N THR A 190 9.00 4.05 -21.98
CA THR A 190 9.36 4.45 -23.34
C THR A 190 10.57 3.68 -23.89
N GLU A 191 11.61 3.52 -23.07
CA GLU A 191 12.83 2.78 -23.47
C GLU A 191 12.63 1.26 -23.40
N GLY A 192 11.81 0.76 -22.43
CA GLY A 192 11.52 -0.65 -22.22
C GLY A 192 10.37 -1.22 -23.07
N TYR A 193 9.80 -0.40 -23.96
CA TYR A 193 8.64 -0.79 -24.81
C TYR A 193 7.46 -1.36 -24.03
N LEU A 194 7.23 -0.82 -22.82
CA LEU A 194 6.10 -1.22 -22.02
C LEU A 194 4.81 -0.56 -22.56
N ARG A 195 3.66 -1.18 -22.25
CA ARG A 195 2.37 -0.68 -22.74
C ARG A 195 1.95 0.62 -22.03
N TYR A 196 1.62 1.64 -22.80
CA TYR A 196 1.05 2.89 -22.27
C TYR A 196 -0.41 2.68 -21.93
N SER A 197 -0.74 2.55 -20.65
CA SER A 197 -2.11 2.28 -20.16
C SER A 197 -2.77 3.50 -19.55
N GLN A 198 -2.02 4.59 -19.27
CA GLN A 198 -2.58 5.76 -18.63
C GLN A 198 -3.38 6.62 -19.61
N VAL A 199 -4.59 6.96 -19.17
CA VAL A 199 -5.53 7.81 -19.87
C VAL A 199 -5.76 9.07 -19.04
N ALA A 200 -5.61 10.24 -19.66
CA ALA A 200 -5.80 11.54 -19.03
C ALA A 200 -7.14 12.15 -19.47
N PRO A 201 -7.99 12.60 -18.54
CA PRO A 201 -9.19 13.32 -18.88
C PRO A 201 -8.85 14.72 -19.40
N THR A 202 -9.37 15.07 -20.56
CA THR A 202 -9.30 16.42 -21.15
C THR A 202 -10.56 17.22 -20.88
N SER A 203 -11.65 16.52 -20.54
CA SER A 203 -12.90 17.07 -20.01
C SER A 203 -13.61 15.97 -19.22
N MET A 204 -14.82 16.24 -18.71
CA MET A 204 -15.58 15.25 -17.93
C MET A 204 -15.80 13.93 -18.68
N PHE A 205 -15.93 13.96 -19.99
CA PHE A 205 -16.27 12.79 -20.82
C PHE A 205 -15.24 12.49 -21.93
N ASN A 206 -14.20 13.31 -22.07
CA ASN A 206 -13.17 13.10 -23.08
C ASN A 206 -11.85 12.71 -22.43
N GLU A 207 -11.24 11.67 -22.97
CA GLU A 207 -9.98 11.13 -22.48
C GLU A 207 -8.99 10.90 -23.62
N VAL A 208 -7.72 11.04 -23.33
CA VAL A 208 -6.62 10.74 -24.26
C VAL A 208 -5.58 9.86 -23.59
N ASN A 209 -4.99 8.92 -24.34
CA ASN A 209 -3.85 8.17 -23.84
C ASN A 209 -2.64 9.10 -23.74
N THR A 210 -1.98 9.12 -22.57
CA THR A 210 -0.87 10.03 -22.30
C THR A 210 0.40 9.70 -23.08
N ARG A 211 0.52 8.46 -23.57
CA ARG A 211 1.70 7.92 -24.30
C ARG A 211 3.02 8.01 -23.52
N THR A 212 2.91 8.22 -22.23
CA THR A 212 4.06 8.31 -21.30
C THR A 212 3.91 7.38 -20.10
N ASN A 213 2.74 6.79 -19.96
CA ASN A 213 2.26 6.10 -18.76
C ASN A 213 2.30 6.93 -17.48
N LEU A 214 2.32 8.25 -17.61
CA LEU A 214 2.14 9.20 -16.51
C LEU A 214 0.71 9.75 -16.47
N PRO A 215 0.26 10.25 -15.32
CA PRO A 215 0.98 10.34 -14.05
C PRO A 215 1.16 8.98 -13.36
N ALA A 216 2.24 8.83 -12.62
CA ALA A 216 2.40 7.77 -11.63
C ALA A 216 1.71 8.18 -10.32
N GLN A 217 1.25 7.22 -9.53
CA GLN A 217 0.84 7.50 -8.15
C GLN A 217 2.10 7.50 -7.27
N ILE A 218 2.44 8.62 -6.66
CA ILE A 218 3.61 8.76 -5.79
C ILE A 218 3.15 9.22 -4.41
N ASP A 219 3.35 8.35 -3.41
CA ASP A 219 3.05 8.63 -2.01
C ASP A 219 4.37 8.75 -1.24
N MET A 220 4.69 9.94 -0.75
CA MET A 220 5.90 10.17 0.05
C MET A 220 5.54 10.38 1.52
N MET A 221 6.15 9.58 2.39
CA MET A 221 6.02 9.67 3.83
C MET A 221 7.37 10.00 4.46
N SER A 222 7.37 10.61 5.64
CA SER A 222 8.59 10.87 6.41
C SER A 222 8.64 10.05 7.70
N LYS A 223 9.85 9.58 8.05
CA LYS A 223 10.18 9.06 9.38
C LYS A 223 10.87 10.18 10.16
N ALA A 224 10.60 10.28 11.46
CA ALA A 224 11.23 11.29 12.31
C ALA A 224 12.77 11.18 12.38
N TYR A 225 13.30 9.96 12.21
CA TYR A 225 14.72 9.65 12.32
C TYR A 225 15.14 8.70 11.20
N GLY A 226 16.45 8.60 10.98
CA GLY A 226 17.07 7.68 10.03
C GLY A 226 17.67 8.42 8.83
N ALA A 227 18.71 7.81 8.25
CA ALA A 227 19.37 8.26 7.03
C ALA A 227 19.09 7.26 5.88
N GLU A 228 17.88 6.72 5.87
CA GLU A 228 17.42 5.75 4.89
C GLU A 228 16.31 6.37 4.05
N TYR A 229 16.36 6.15 2.74
CA TYR A 229 15.27 6.47 1.83
C TYR A 229 14.79 5.16 1.20
N GLU A 230 13.61 4.71 1.59
CA GLU A 230 13.05 3.42 1.21
C GLU A 230 11.94 3.60 0.20
N PHE A 231 11.92 2.76 -0.84
CA PHE A 231 10.93 2.80 -1.90
C PHE A 231 10.28 1.43 -2.11
N LEU A 232 8.97 1.44 -2.27
CA LEU A 232 8.19 0.30 -2.75
C LEU A 232 7.60 0.66 -4.11
N TYR A 233 8.08 0.00 -5.16
CA TYR A 233 7.54 0.13 -6.52
C TYR A 233 6.53 -0.98 -6.79
N VAL A 234 5.38 -0.60 -7.32
CA VAL A 234 4.30 -1.52 -7.69
C VAL A 234 3.81 -1.17 -9.09
N ALA A 235 3.82 -2.13 -10.00
CA ALA A 235 3.11 -2.04 -11.27
C ALA A 235 1.71 -2.64 -11.06
N LYS A 236 0.69 -1.79 -10.99
CA LYS A 236 -0.69 -2.20 -10.70
C LYS A 236 -1.46 -2.36 -12.01
N GLY A 237 -1.69 -3.60 -12.43
CA GLY A 237 -2.46 -3.91 -13.61
C GLY A 237 -3.94 -3.50 -13.50
N GLY A 238 -4.57 -3.17 -14.61
CA GLY A 238 -5.97 -2.73 -14.67
C GLY A 238 -6.94 -3.77 -14.15
N GLY A 239 -6.73 -5.06 -14.44
CA GLY A 239 -7.56 -6.14 -13.91
C GLY A 239 -7.54 -6.19 -12.38
N SER A 240 -6.35 -6.12 -11.78
CA SER A 240 -6.20 -6.08 -10.33
C SER A 240 -6.80 -4.81 -9.72
N ALA A 241 -6.61 -3.64 -10.35
CA ALA A 241 -7.19 -2.38 -9.90
C ALA A 241 -8.73 -2.43 -9.92
N ASN A 242 -9.31 -2.91 -11.01
CA ASN A 242 -10.77 -2.99 -11.20
C ASN A 242 -11.44 -4.02 -10.28
N LYS A 243 -10.72 -5.02 -9.80
CA LYS A 243 -11.23 -6.03 -8.84
C LYS A 243 -11.00 -5.65 -7.39
N THR A 244 -10.22 -4.61 -7.12
CA THR A 244 -10.08 -4.08 -5.76
C THR A 244 -11.35 -3.35 -5.36
N GLN A 245 -11.96 -3.74 -4.23
CA GLN A 245 -13.22 -3.18 -3.75
C GLN A 245 -13.11 -2.72 -2.30
N LEU A 246 -13.79 -1.63 -1.98
CA LEU A 246 -14.04 -1.18 -0.62
C LEU A 246 -15.51 -1.44 -0.30
N LEU A 247 -15.76 -2.29 0.71
CA LEU A 247 -17.10 -2.73 1.07
C LEU A 247 -17.41 -2.28 2.50
N GLN A 248 -18.44 -1.45 2.65
CA GLN A 248 -18.92 -1.01 3.96
C GLN A 248 -19.84 -2.06 4.55
N LYS A 249 -19.47 -2.59 5.72
CA LYS A 249 -20.24 -3.59 6.47
C LYS A 249 -20.37 -3.18 7.93
N THR A 250 -21.40 -3.65 8.58
CA THR A 250 -21.62 -3.45 10.02
C THR A 250 -20.90 -4.51 10.84
N LYS A 251 -20.83 -4.29 12.16
CA LYS A 251 -20.29 -5.28 13.11
C LYS A 251 -20.99 -6.65 13.03
N ALA A 252 -22.22 -6.72 12.54
CA ALA A 252 -22.95 -7.98 12.35
C ALA A 252 -22.23 -8.97 11.42
N THR A 253 -21.37 -8.49 10.51
CA THR A 253 -20.56 -9.36 9.65
C THR A 253 -19.33 -9.94 10.38
N LEU A 254 -18.95 -9.42 11.54
CA LEU A 254 -17.79 -9.89 12.32
C LEU A 254 -18.17 -11.05 13.24
N ASN A 255 -18.68 -12.13 12.65
CA ASN A 255 -18.82 -13.46 13.24
C ASN A 255 -18.49 -14.50 12.17
N GLU A 256 -18.08 -15.68 12.59
CA GLU A 256 -17.51 -16.69 11.70
C GLU A 256 -18.45 -17.05 10.53
N LYS A 257 -19.74 -17.31 10.80
CA LYS A 257 -20.70 -17.68 9.77
C LYS A 257 -20.90 -16.56 8.75
N ALA A 258 -21.29 -15.37 9.20
CA ALA A 258 -21.57 -14.25 8.30
C ALA A 258 -20.33 -13.78 7.55
N PHE A 259 -19.16 -13.87 8.16
CA PHE A 259 -17.91 -13.52 7.49
C PHE A 259 -17.51 -14.54 6.42
N THR A 260 -17.69 -15.84 6.69
CA THR A 260 -17.47 -16.91 5.71
C THR A 260 -18.39 -16.74 4.50
N GLU A 261 -19.70 -16.55 4.73
CA GLU A 261 -20.68 -16.33 3.65
C GLU A 261 -20.29 -15.08 2.81
N PHE A 262 -19.97 -13.99 3.47
CA PHE A 262 -19.55 -12.74 2.82
C PHE A 262 -18.27 -12.93 1.98
N VAL A 263 -17.23 -13.53 2.53
CA VAL A 263 -15.97 -13.74 1.82
C VAL A 263 -16.16 -14.67 0.63
N THR A 264 -16.91 -15.76 0.80
CA THR A 264 -17.21 -16.69 -0.30
C THR A 264 -17.90 -15.96 -1.46
N GLU A 265 -18.90 -15.13 -1.17
CA GLU A 265 -19.57 -14.32 -2.18
C GLU A 265 -18.59 -13.38 -2.91
N GLN A 266 -17.70 -12.70 -2.18
CA GLN A 266 -16.75 -11.79 -2.80
C GLN A 266 -15.69 -12.52 -3.62
N VAL A 267 -15.21 -13.67 -3.18
CA VAL A 267 -14.24 -14.49 -3.94
C VAL A 267 -14.86 -14.98 -5.25
N VAL A 268 -16.11 -15.42 -5.24
CA VAL A 268 -16.84 -15.79 -6.49
C VAL A 268 -16.96 -14.61 -7.44
N LYS A 269 -17.27 -13.40 -6.93
CA LYS A 269 -17.39 -12.18 -7.74
C LYS A 269 -16.08 -11.71 -8.38
N LEU A 270 -14.93 -12.12 -7.87
CA LEU A 270 -13.65 -11.80 -8.51
C LEU A 270 -13.60 -12.34 -9.93
N GLY A 271 -14.05 -13.59 -10.15
CA GLY A 271 -14.00 -14.24 -11.45
C GLY A 271 -12.58 -14.37 -11.98
N THR A 272 -12.44 -14.74 -13.24
CA THR A 272 -11.14 -15.03 -13.88
C THR A 272 -10.59 -13.88 -14.74
N ALA A 273 -11.31 -12.77 -14.87
CA ALA A 273 -10.94 -11.68 -15.78
C ALA A 273 -9.64 -10.94 -15.42
N ALA A 274 -9.17 -11.03 -14.18
CA ALA A 274 -7.92 -10.42 -13.73
C ALA A 274 -6.74 -11.40 -13.66
N CYS A 275 -6.80 -12.48 -14.43
CA CYS A 275 -5.72 -13.46 -14.62
C CYS A 275 -5.28 -14.18 -13.34
N PRO A 276 -6.11 -15.08 -12.77
CA PRO A 276 -5.68 -15.94 -11.66
C PRO A 276 -4.54 -16.89 -12.11
N PRO A 277 -3.82 -17.52 -11.19
CA PRO A 277 -4.04 -17.58 -9.74
C PRO A 277 -3.70 -16.26 -9.03
N TYR A 278 -4.56 -15.84 -8.09
CA TYR A 278 -4.41 -14.56 -7.41
C TYR A 278 -3.55 -14.62 -6.14
N HIS A 279 -2.84 -13.54 -5.85
CA HIS A 279 -2.44 -13.17 -4.50
C HIS A 279 -3.56 -12.32 -3.90
N LEU A 280 -4.37 -12.91 -3.03
CA LEU A 280 -5.55 -12.26 -2.48
C LEU A 280 -5.21 -11.52 -1.19
N ALA A 281 -5.69 -10.29 -1.05
CA ALA A 281 -5.52 -9.51 0.17
C ALA A 281 -6.87 -8.97 0.67
N LEU A 282 -7.15 -9.19 1.95
CA LEU A 282 -8.30 -8.65 2.66
C LEU A 282 -7.82 -7.81 3.83
N CYS A 283 -8.32 -6.59 3.94
CA CYS A 283 -8.13 -5.76 5.12
C CYS A 283 -9.48 -5.49 5.78
N VAL A 284 -9.58 -5.80 7.06
CA VAL A 284 -10.84 -5.71 7.82
C VAL A 284 -10.70 -4.66 8.90
N GLY A 285 -11.47 -3.59 8.81
CA GLY A 285 -11.37 -2.39 9.62
C GLY A 285 -10.63 -1.27 8.88
N GLY A 286 -10.14 -0.29 9.60
CA GLY A 286 -9.44 0.89 9.10
C GLY A 286 -9.85 2.14 9.86
N LEU A 287 -8.91 3.05 10.08
CA LEU A 287 -9.16 4.34 10.71
C LEU A 287 -9.88 5.30 9.75
N SER A 288 -9.69 5.08 8.44
CA SER A 288 -10.31 5.80 7.34
C SER A 288 -10.39 4.87 6.11
N THR A 289 -11.18 5.24 5.11
CA THR A 289 -11.35 4.46 3.88
C THR A 289 -10.06 4.37 3.06
N ASP A 290 -9.34 5.48 2.93
CA ASP A 290 -8.05 5.55 2.24
C ASP A 290 -6.99 4.67 2.94
N MET A 291 -6.94 4.67 4.27
CA MET A 291 -6.06 3.79 5.04
C MET A 291 -6.35 2.32 4.77
N THR A 292 -7.63 1.94 4.67
CA THR A 292 -8.03 0.55 4.40
C THR A 292 -7.59 0.13 2.99
N VAL A 293 -7.82 0.97 1.98
CA VAL A 293 -7.41 0.70 0.60
C VAL A 293 -5.88 0.67 0.46
N LYS A 294 -5.18 1.58 1.14
CA LYS A 294 -3.71 1.57 1.20
C LYS A 294 -3.18 0.27 1.84
N ALA A 295 -3.79 -0.16 2.94
CA ALA A 295 -3.40 -1.42 3.59
C ALA A 295 -3.62 -2.64 2.68
N VAL A 296 -4.72 -2.71 1.93
CA VAL A 296 -4.95 -3.77 0.92
C VAL A 296 -3.85 -3.76 -0.14
N LYS A 297 -3.47 -2.60 -0.66
CA LYS A 297 -2.40 -2.47 -1.65
C LYS A 297 -1.07 -3.00 -1.09
N LEU A 298 -0.70 -2.60 0.12
CA LEU A 298 0.51 -3.08 0.81
C LEU A 298 0.47 -4.59 1.09
N ALA A 299 -0.67 -5.11 1.55
CA ALA A 299 -0.83 -6.55 1.80
C ALA A 299 -0.74 -7.37 0.50
N SER A 300 -1.32 -6.88 -0.60
CA SER A 300 -1.30 -7.57 -1.90
C SER A 300 0.10 -7.78 -2.47
N CYS A 301 1.05 -6.90 -2.16
CA CYS A 301 2.46 -7.05 -2.55
C CYS A 301 3.35 -7.63 -1.44
N LYS A 302 2.73 -8.22 -0.40
CA LYS A 302 3.42 -8.88 0.74
C LYS A 302 4.26 -7.94 1.61
N TYR A 303 4.07 -6.64 1.48
CA TYR A 303 4.82 -5.65 2.28
C TYR A 303 4.46 -5.72 3.77
N LEU A 304 3.26 -6.21 4.11
CA LEU A 304 2.78 -6.37 5.49
C LEU A 304 3.00 -7.79 6.06
N ASP A 305 3.77 -8.65 5.40
CA ASP A 305 4.00 -10.03 5.85
C ASP A 305 4.71 -10.12 7.20
N GLY A 306 5.46 -9.09 7.60
CA GLY A 306 6.12 -8.98 8.89
C GLY A 306 5.24 -8.48 10.05
N LEU A 307 3.95 -8.23 9.83
CA LEU A 307 3.06 -7.84 10.92
C LEU A 307 2.95 -8.96 11.97
N PRO A 308 2.70 -8.59 13.25
CA PRO A 308 2.36 -9.56 14.30
C PRO A 308 1.13 -10.39 13.91
N THR A 309 1.00 -11.58 14.48
CA THR A 309 -0.15 -12.47 14.27
C THR A 309 -1.24 -12.33 15.35
N SER A 310 -1.10 -11.33 16.22
CA SER A 310 -2.08 -11.01 17.26
C SER A 310 -2.25 -9.51 17.41
N GLY A 311 -3.47 -9.08 17.74
CA GLY A 311 -3.80 -7.70 17.98
C GLY A 311 -3.29 -7.17 19.33
N SER A 312 -3.47 -5.86 19.53
CA SER A 312 -3.20 -5.18 20.79
C SER A 312 -4.38 -4.26 21.14
N LYS A 313 -4.66 -4.12 22.43
CA LYS A 313 -5.66 -3.14 22.92
C LYS A 313 -5.26 -1.69 22.64
N PHE A 314 -4.03 -1.44 22.24
CA PHE A 314 -3.51 -0.11 21.91
C PHE A 314 -3.56 0.23 20.43
N GLY A 315 -4.06 -0.69 19.57
CA GLY A 315 -4.48 -0.38 18.22
C GLY A 315 -3.51 -0.73 17.11
N ARG A 316 -2.54 -1.64 17.32
CA ARG A 316 -1.71 -2.12 16.21
C ARG A 316 -2.50 -3.05 15.28
N ALA A 317 -2.14 -3.03 14.00
CA ALA A 317 -2.61 -4.00 13.02
C ALA A 317 -1.96 -5.38 13.24
N PHE A 318 -2.62 -6.43 12.77
CA PHE A 318 -2.07 -7.78 12.78
C PHE A 318 -2.54 -8.60 11.59
N ARG A 319 -1.81 -9.67 11.26
CA ARG A 319 -2.21 -10.68 10.29
C ARG A 319 -2.96 -11.80 11.00
N ASP A 320 -4.07 -12.19 10.42
CA ASP A 320 -4.88 -13.30 10.91
C ASP A 320 -4.60 -14.56 10.07
N ILE A 321 -3.61 -15.34 10.50
CA ILE A 321 -3.13 -16.53 9.77
C ILE A 321 -4.22 -17.59 9.64
N GLU A 322 -5.04 -17.78 10.68
CA GLU A 322 -6.13 -18.74 10.65
C GLU A 322 -7.14 -18.41 9.53
N TRP A 323 -7.50 -17.14 9.40
CA TRP A 323 -8.38 -16.69 8.33
C TRP A 323 -7.71 -16.65 6.95
N GLU A 324 -6.40 -16.48 6.87
CA GLU A 324 -5.66 -16.64 5.61
C GLU A 324 -5.81 -18.07 5.07
N GLU A 325 -5.65 -19.08 5.93
CA GLU A 325 -5.81 -20.51 5.59
C GLU A 325 -7.26 -20.84 5.24
N LYS A 326 -8.22 -20.45 6.08
CA LYS A 326 -9.65 -20.68 5.82
C LYS A 326 -10.12 -20.10 4.48
N ILE A 327 -9.70 -18.88 4.14
CA ILE A 327 -10.07 -18.23 2.88
C ILE A 327 -9.39 -18.91 1.69
N LEU A 328 -8.15 -19.36 1.85
CA LEU A 328 -7.47 -20.13 0.83
C LEU A 328 -8.19 -21.43 0.51
N ASP A 329 -8.65 -22.15 1.53
CA ASP A 329 -9.41 -23.38 1.37
C ASP A 329 -10.78 -23.14 0.72
N ILE A 330 -11.48 -22.09 1.13
CA ILE A 330 -12.73 -21.65 0.47
C ILE A 330 -12.46 -21.39 -1.03
N ALA A 331 -11.46 -20.60 -1.36
CA ALA A 331 -11.15 -20.24 -2.73
C ALA A 331 -10.78 -21.44 -3.62
N ARG A 332 -10.05 -22.40 -3.07
CA ARG A 332 -9.69 -23.67 -3.74
C ARG A 332 -10.89 -24.59 -3.90
N GLY A 333 -11.75 -24.65 -2.89
CA GLY A 333 -12.97 -25.48 -2.89
C GLY A 333 -14.01 -25.03 -3.91
N LEU A 334 -13.95 -23.79 -4.41
CA LEU A 334 -14.88 -23.30 -5.43
C LEU A 334 -14.66 -23.93 -6.83
N GLY A 335 -13.52 -24.54 -7.09
CA GLY A 335 -13.24 -25.22 -8.36
C GLY A 335 -13.12 -24.27 -9.58
N ILE A 336 -12.98 -22.95 -9.35
CA ILE A 336 -12.89 -21.96 -10.44
C ILE A 336 -11.57 -22.10 -11.22
N GLY A 337 -10.47 -22.38 -10.53
CA GLY A 337 -9.14 -22.51 -11.13
C GLY A 337 -8.60 -21.22 -11.72
N ALA A 338 -7.46 -21.32 -12.38
CA ALA A 338 -6.84 -20.20 -13.07
C ALA A 338 -7.60 -19.83 -14.36
N GLN A 339 -7.98 -20.84 -15.14
CA GLN A 339 -8.80 -20.75 -16.35
C GLN A 339 -9.56 -22.08 -16.49
N PHE A 340 -10.83 -22.03 -16.88
CA PHE A 340 -11.62 -23.21 -17.24
C PHE A 340 -11.74 -24.29 -16.13
N GLY A 341 -11.73 -23.89 -14.86
CA GLY A 341 -11.82 -24.79 -13.72
C GLY A 341 -10.47 -25.25 -13.17
N GLY A 342 -10.50 -25.84 -11.99
CA GLY A 342 -9.35 -26.35 -11.26
C GLY A 342 -9.26 -25.86 -9.82
N LYS A 343 -8.21 -26.27 -9.13
CA LYS A 343 -7.97 -25.96 -7.70
C LYS A 343 -7.34 -24.58 -7.51
N TYR A 344 -6.50 -24.15 -8.44
CA TYR A 344 -5.60 -23.01 -8.25
C TYR A 344 -6.19 -21.69 -8.75
N PHE A 345 -7.24 -21.22 -8.08
CA PHE A 345 -7.79 -19.88 -8.27
C PHE A 345 -6.99 -18.82 -7.52
N VAL A 346 -6.42 -19.19 -6.36
CA VAL A 346 -5.64 -18.33 -5.48
C VAL A 346 -4.34 -19.03 -5.08
N HIS A 347 -3.22 -18.32 -5.19
CA HIS A 347 -1.92 -18.79 -4.71
C HIS A 347 -1.83 -18.74 -3.19
N ASP A 348 -2.14 -17.58 -2.64
CA ASP A 348 -2.08 -17.30 -1.21
C ASP A 348 -3.03 -16.15 -0.84
N VAL A 349 -3.32 -16.05 0.45
CA VAL A 349 -4.21 -15.03 1.02
C VAL A 349 -3.45 -14.24 2.08
N ARG A 350 -3.77 -12.96 2.20
CA ARG A 350 -3.36 -12.10 3.32
C ARG A 350 -4.61 -11.52 3.96
N VAL A 351 -4.74 -11.71 5.27
CA VAL A 351 -5.82 -11.12 6.07
C VAL A 351 -5.23 -10.18 7.10
N VAL A 352 -5.45 -8.89 6.94
CA VAL A 352 -4.97 -7.86 7.87
C VAL A 352 -6.14 -7.26 8.65
N ARG A 353 -6.05 -7.34 9.97
CA ARG A 353 -7.00 -6.69 10.88
C ARG A 353 -6.47 -5.35 11.32
N LEU A 354 -7.29 -4.33 11.12
CA LEU A 354 -7.00 -2.94 11.47
C LEU A 354 -7.94 -2.47 12.60
N PRO A 355 -7.50 -1.56 13.48
CA PRO A 355 -8.41 -0.84 14.34
C PRO A 355 -9.40 -0.05 13.49
N ARG A 356 -10.60 0.21 14.03
CA ARG A 356 -11.65 0.90 13.32
C ARG A 356 -12.41 1.86 14.25
N HIS A 357 -13.11 2.79 13.66
CA HIS A 357 -14.15 3.53 14.39
C HIS A 357 -15.26 2.57 14.82
N GLY A 358 -15.70 2.67 16.07
CA GLY A 358 -16.70 1.79 16.70
C GLY A 358 -18.12 2.05 16.25
#